data_20364090aebd9b8377c2fa738ca95ccb
#
_entry.id   20364090aebd9b8377c2fa738ca95ccb
#
_cell.length_a   1.000
_cell.length_b   1.000
_cell.length_c   1.000
_cell.angle_alpha   90.00
_cell.angle_beta   90.00
_cell.angle_gamma   90.00
#
_symmetry.space_group_name_H-M   'P 1'
#
loop_
_entity.id
_entity.type
_entity.pdbx_description
1 polymer ?
#
loop_
_entity_poly.entity_id
_entity_poly.type
_entity_poly.pdbx_seq_one_letter_code
_entity_poly.pdbx_strand_id
1 'polypeptide(L)'
;MFRNVFICCLSLILFISEITCQSRNQSLILSSDQFNIAVDPQNGDYIVLAKDSFYLFNLSVSGGWRSYKYKKNDLDTVLNQPVELNFIHNAKQVLFFSGGGGHVYLFKDSSILRQDKSFLQKNQFGAASFEFKDKIILYSGYGFYSYKPYMTEFSDKTNEWFLRPYASNQYLPKGRQAVVYQIDKKRGYFYMSSGYTLNKPYFEDVENLDLNDVWRFDLNTNKWKQLGYIKDDRRIRNLRFPFFAMGNFYAIEKGPNNAVVKINIADNLFEKFKTDHLVDQSLVEYGTVYNAKDENILLVIKGKDLRDKPGFVIRIVPLKELEKNLIISKKYYFTVFDRLWPFVLMIVVLMSVVFFNKAFKKRKNNQRNEKPVIHFNLAENEFTFSEIKIPFEDEQIQCLHYLVENGGEISNNDLLDFIKKGQESLDTLKKRKLKLIMDINQIFKICTGLSKPFLLELKDDNDRRYKDYLINPIYEVRM
;
A
#
# COMPACT_ATOMS: atom_id res chain seq x y z
N MET A 1 1.94 -28.66 55.31
CA MET A 1 0.89 -29.53 54.74
C MET A 1 0.17 -28.86 53.55
N PHE A 2 -0.27 -27.62 53.60
CA PHE A 2 -0.99 -26.90 52.50
C PHE A 2 -0.18 -26.72 51.20
N ARG A 3 1.14 -26.56 51.25
CA ARG A 3 1.99 -26.33 50.06
C ARG A 3 2.08 -27.56 49.14
N ASN A 4 2.05 -28.76 49.68
CA ASN A 4 2.13 -30.00 48.91
C ASN A 4 0.79 -30.38 48.27
N VAL A 5 -0.34 -30.00 48.90
CA VAL A 5 -1.68 -30.18 48.32
C VAL A 5 -1.90 -29.25 47.11
N PHE A 6 -1.38 -28.01 47.19
CA PHE A 6 -1.50 -27.05 46.08
C PHE A 6 -0.68 -27.48 44.86
N ILE A 7 0.51 -28.03 45.03
CA ILE A 7 1.35 -28.57 43.94
C ILE A 7 0.69 -29.79 43.29
N CYS A 8 0.10 -30.69 44.08
CA CYS A 8 -0.65 -31.84 43.56
C CYS A 8 -1.91 -31.40 42.75
N CYS A 9 -2.64 -30.39 43.20
CA CYS A 9 -3.77 -29.86 42.47
C CYS A 9 -3.35 -29.18 41.16
N LEU A 10 -2.24 -28.43 41.16
CA LEU A 10 -1.72 -27.79 39.96
C LEU A 10 -1.22 -28.79 38.91
N SER A 11 -0.53 -29.87 39.37
CA SER A 11 -0.07 -30.94 38.50
C SER A 11 -1.25 -31.76 37.95
N LEU A 12 -2.31 -31.95 38.75
CA LEU A 12 -3.54 -32.60 38.26
C LEU A 12 -4.29 -31.79 37.23
N ILE A 13 -4.37 -30.46 37.39
CA ILE A 13 -4.98 -29.55 36.40
C ILE A 13 -4.15 -29.52 35.12
N LEU A 14 -2.83 -29.50 35.20
CA LEU A 14 -1.95 -29.60 34.03
C LEU A 14 -2.07 -30.97 33.33
N PHE A 15 -2.16 -32.05 34.09
CA PHE A 15 -2.36 -33.40 33.56
C PHE A 15 -3.74 -33.57 32.89
N ILE A 16 -4.79 -32.96 33.42
CA ILE A 16 -6.12 -32.97 32.84
C ILE A 16 -6.13 -32.11 31.57
N SER A 17 -5.40 -31.00 31.50
CA SER A 17 -5.26 -30.21 30.29
C SER A 17 -4.47 -30.91 29.18
N GLU A 18 -3.46 -31.71 29.50
CA GLU A 18 -2.74 -32.55 28.52
C GLU A 18 -3.59 -33.75 28.04
N ILE A 19 -4.35 -34.41 28.95
CA ILE A 19 -5.24 -35.49 28.54
C ILE A 19 -6.36 -35.02 27.63
N THR A 20 -6.89 -33.81 27.84
CA THR A 20 -7.90 -33.22 26.92
C THR A 20 -7.31 -32.82 25.57
N CYS A 21 -6.03 -32.56 25.46
CA CYS A 21 -5.34 -32.27 24.21
C CYS A 21 -4.99 -33.54 23.41
N GLN A 22 -4.64 -34.65 24.07
CA GLN A 22 -4.26 -35.89 23.38
C GLN A 22 -5.44 -36.70 22.84
N SER A 23 -6.67 -36.52 23.33
CA SER A 23 -7.84 -37.32 22.86
C SER A 23 -8.46 -36.86 21.54
N ARG A 24 -8.01 -35.74 20.98
CA ARG A 24 -8.60 -35.13 19.76
C ARG A 24 -7.98 -35.55 18.42
N ASN A 25 -6.97 -36.38 18.39
CA ASN A 25 -6.31 -36.85 17.16
C ASN A 25 -7.00 -38.12 16.59
N GLN A 26 -8.33 -38.12 16.47
CA GLN A 26 -8.99 -39.22 15.76
C GLN A 26 -8.90 -39.00 14.26
N SER A 27 -7.99 -39.71 13.62
CA SER A 27 -7.83 -39.73 12.18
C SER A 27 -8.76 -40.75 11.54
N LEU A 28 -9.40 -40.35 10.43
CA LEU A 28 -10.09 -41.29 9.53
C LEU A 28 -9.11 -41.66 8.39
N ILE A 29 -8.97 -42.95 8.11
CA ILE A 29 -8.13 -43.44 7.01
C ILE A 29 -9.05 -43.96 5.92
N LEU A 30 -8.87 -43.47 4.70
CA LEU A 30 -9.59 -43.86 3.50
C LEU A 30 -8.61 -44.44 2.49
N SER A 31 -8.98 -45.55 1.89
CA SER A 31 -8.19 -46.22 0.82
C SER A 31 -8.48 -45.69 -0.60
N SER A 32 -9.47 -44.84 -0.73
CA SER A 32 -9.92 -44.27 -2.01
C SER A 32 -9.81 -42.76 -2.00
N ASP A 33 -9.51 -42.16 -3.14
CA ASP A 33 -9.54 -40.70 -3.38
C ASP A 33 -10.94 -40.19 -3.79
N GLN A 34 -11.92 -41.08 -3.88
CA GLN A 34 -13.29 -40.75 -4.28
C GLN A 34 -14.13 -40.30 -3.09
N PHE A 35 -13.82 -39.15 -2.54
CA PHE A 35 -14.58 -38.54 -1.46
C PHE A 35 -14.56 -37.02 -1.52
N ASN A 36 -15.48 -36.39 -0.80
CA ASN A 36 -15.49 -34.97 -0.54
C ASN A 36 -15.67 -34.72 0.96
N ILE A 37 -15.27 -33.54 1.41
CA ILE A 37 -15.33 -33.15 2.83
C ILE A 37 -16.25 -31.94 3.02
N ALA A 38 -16.94 -31.91 4.15
CA ALA A 38 -17.82 -30.81 4.53
C ALA A 38 -17.89 -30.66 6.05
N VAL A 39 -18.53 -29.59 6.47
CA VAL A 39 -18.94 -29.35 7.87
C VAL A 39 -20.42 -29.00 7.87
N ASP A 40 -21.18 -29.61 8.73
CA ASP A 40 -22.58 -29.21 8.97
C ASP A 40 -22.58 -27.88 9.75
N PRO A 41 -23.08 -26.79 9.17
CA PRO A 41 -23.05 -25.48 9.81
C PRO A 41 -23.97 -25.38 11.03
N GLN A 42 -24.97 -26.27 11.13
CA GLN A 42 -25.93 -26.23 12.22
C GLN A 42 -25.42 -26.88 13.49
N ASN A 43 -24.81 -28.04 13.39
CA ASN A 43 -24.34 -28.81 14.56
C ASN A 43 -22.79 -28.82 14.70
N GLY A 44 -22.05 -28.50 13.62
CA GLY A 44 -20.60 -28.55 13.60
C GLY A 44 -20.03 -29.94 13.33
N ASP A 45 -20.86 -30.88 12.86
CA ASP A 45 -20.39 -32.22 12.52
C ASP A 45 -19.48 -32.19 11.30
N TYR A 46 -18.40 -32.91 11.34
CA TYR A 46 -17.55 -33.13 10.18
C TYR A 46 -18.10 -34.28 9.34
N ILE A 47 -18.14 -34.06 8.05
CA ILE A 47 -18.74 -34.97 7.09
C ILE A 47 -17.71 -35.36 6.04
N VAL A 48 -17.57 -36.64 5.76
CA VAL A 48 -16.83 -37.16 4.61
C VAL A 48 -17.79 -37.95 3.75
N LEU A 49 -18.00 -37.48 2.53
CA LEU A 49 -18.86 -38.15 1.55
C LEU A 49 -17.96 -39.04 0.66
N ALA A 50 -18.07 -40.32 0.79
CA ALA A 50 -17.47 -41.29 -0.11
C ALA A 50 -18.52 -41.81 -1.12
N LYS A 51 -18.10 -42.64 -2.09
CA LYS A 51 -18.99 -43.12 -3.16
C LYS A 51 -20.26 -43.79 -2.65
N ASP A 52 -20.13 -44.77 -1.76
CA ASP A 52 -21.23 -45.63 -1.34
C ASP A 52 -21.68 -45.39 0.10
N SER A 53 -20.99 -44.53 0.81
CA SER A 53 -21.20 -44.28 2.24
C SER A 53 -20.68 -42.88 2.63
N PHE A 54 -21.10 -42.40 3.76
CA PHE A 54 -20.57 -41.21 4.37
C PHE A 54 -20.09 -41.45 5.80
N TYR A 55 -19.18 -40.65 6.26
CA TYR A 55 -18.66 -40.69 7.62
C TYR A 55 -19.00 -39.40 8.33
N LEU A 56 -19.40 -39.54 9.59
CA LEU A 56 -19.65 -38.39 10.49
C LEU A 56 -18.72 -38.47 11.68
N PHE A 57 -18.21 -37.30 12.05
CA PHE A 57 -17.48 -37.10 13.29
C PHE A 57 -18.10 -35.93 14.04
N ASN A 58 -18.60 -36.22 15.23
CA ASN A 58 -19.18 -35.24 16.13
C ASN A 58 -18.27 -35.04 17.33
N LEU A 59 -17.81 -33.79 17.55
CA LEU A 59 -16.92 -33.44 18.66
C LEU A 59 -17.56 -33.62 20.05
N SER A 60 -18.89 -33.53 20.11
CA SER A 60 -19.65 -33.65 21.36
C SER A 60 -19.91 -35.10 21.79
N VAL A 61 -19.67 -36.05 20.88
CA VAL A 61 -19.95 -37.47 21.12
C VAL A 61 -18.65 -38.25 21.19
N SER A 62 -18.39 -38.91 22.30
CA SER A 62 -17.28 -39.86 22.43
C SER A 62 -17.49 -41.04 21.49
N GLY A 63 -16.59 -41.35 20.57
CA GLY A 63 -16.72 -42.54 19.74
C GLY A 63 -16.08 -42.47 18.34
N GLY A 64 -15.53 -41.34 17.95
CA GLY A 64 -14.81 -41.21 16.69
C GLY A 64 -15.67 -41.14 15.44
N TRP A 65 -15.06 -41.40 14.30
CA TRP A 65 -15.73 -41.45 13.01
C TRP A 65 -16.67 -42.62 12.92
N ARG A 66 -17.92 -42.35 12.47
CA ARG A 66 -18.96 -43.35 12.25
C ARG A 66 -19.34 -43.40 10.78
N SER A 67 -19.37 -44.60 10.19
CA SER A 67 -19.75 -44.83 8.81
C SER A 67 -21.27 -45.10 8.70
N TYR A 68 -21.87 -44.53 7.68
CA TYR A 68 -23.29 -44.71 7.37
C TYR A 68 -23.47 -44.92 5.86
N LYS A 69 -24.51 -45.63 5.50
CA LYS A 69 -24.93 -45.74 4.10
C LYS A 69 -25.92 -44.63 3.76
N TYR A 70 -25.87 -44.18 2.52
CA TYR A 70 -26.87 -43.25 2.03
C TYR A 70 -28.27 -43.90 1.99
N LYS A 71 -29.29 -43.16 2.38
CA LYS A 71 -30.70 -43.53 2.14
C LYS A 71 -31.06 -43.26 0.68
N LYS A 72 -30.58 -42.17 0.12
CA LYS A 72 -30.72 -41.79 -1.28
C LYS A 72 -29.44 -41.06 -1.74
N ASN A 73 -29.00 -41.34 -2.95
CA ASN A 73 -27.83 -40.68 -3.54
C ASN A 73 -28.14 -40.32 -5.01
N ASP A 74 -28.39 -39.03 -5.24
CA ASP A 74 -28.72 -38.51 -6.58
C ASP A 74 -27.43 -38.25 -7.44
N LEU A 75 -26.23 -38.53 -6.92
CA LEU A 75 -24.97 -38.36 -7.69
C LEU A 75 -24.89 -39.28 -8.90
N ASP A 76 -25.50 -40.47 -8.82
CA ASP A 76 -25.38 -41.52 -9.83
C ASP A 76 -25.96 -41.14 -11.20
N THR A 77 -26.73 -40.08 -11.30
CA THR A 77 -27.38 -39.69 -12.56
C THR A 77 -26.51 -38.79 -13.43
N VAL A 78 -25.49 -38.10 -12.87
CA VAL A 78 -24.71 -37.10 -13.59
C VAL A 78 -23.24 -37.11 -13.23
N LEU A 79 -22.90 -37.30 -11.96
CA LEU A 79 -21.56 -37.35 -11.44
C LEU A 79 -21.30 -38.70 -10.79
N ASN A 80 -20.31 -39.39 -11.27
CA ASN A 80 -19.98 -40.71 -10.73
C ASN A 80 -19.21 -40.66 -9.40
N GLN A 81 -18.77 -39.49 -8.96
CA GLN A 81 -17.85 -39.37 -7.84
C GLN A 81 -18.08 -38.11 -7.02
N PRO A 82 -18.09 -38.20 -5.66
CA PRO A 82 -18.19 -37.04 -4.79
C PRO A 82 -17.06 -36.02 -4.96
N VAL A 83 -15.86 -36.45 -5.41
CA VAL A 83 -14.70 -35.59 -5.63
C VAL A 83 -14.93 -34.48 -6.67
N GLU A 84 -15.89 -34.65 -7.55
CA GLU A 84 -16.29 -33.63 -8.54
C GLU A 84 -17.12 -32.48 -7.94
N LEU A 85 -17.45 -32.58 -6.67
CA LEU A 85 -18.24 -31.60 -5.95
C LEU A 85 -17.32 -30.59 -5.23
N ASN A 86 -17.77 -29.35 -5.17
CA ASN A 86 -17.18 -28.32 -4.34
C ASN A 86 -18.13 -27.97 -3.20
N PHE A 87 -17.63 -28.02 -1.97
CA PHE A 87 -18.38 -27.62 -0.80
C PHE A 87 -18.59 -26.11 -0.77
N ILE A 88 -19.82 -25.67 -0.49
CA ILE A 88 -20.17 -24.26 -0.32
C ILE A 88 -20.40 -23.99 1.16
N HIS A 89 -19.60 -23.13 1.73
CA HIS A 89 -19.78 -22.70 3.12
C HIS A 89 -21.07 -21.84 3.24
N ASN A 90 -22.14 -22.47 3.68
CA ASN A 90 -23.45 -21.86 3.91
C ASN A 90 -23.76 -21.91 5.40
N ALA A 91 -24.48 -20.95 5.93
CA ALA A 91 -24.82 -20.90 7.35
C ALA A 91 -25.95 -21.87 7.77
N LYS A 92 -26.69 -22.41 6.82
CA LYS A 92 -27.91 -23.17 7.09
C LYS A 92 -27.88 -24.63 6.67
N GLN A 93 -27.14 -24.97 5.62
CA GLN A 93 -27.22 -26.26 4.93
C GLN A 93 -25.87 -26.75 4.45
N VAL A 94 -25.71 -28.05 4.32
CA VAL A 94 -24.55 -28.68 3.70
C VAL A 94 -24.80 -28.77 2.18
N LEU A 95 -24.25 -27.81 1.45
CA LEU A 95 -24.42 -27.66 0.02
C LEU A 95 -23.14 -27.93 -0.75
N PHE A 96 -23.32 -28.57 -1.89
CA PHE A 96 -22.24 -28.81 -2.87
C PHE A 96 -22.68 -28.38 -4.26
N PHE A 97 -21.77 -28.05 -5.10
CA PHE A 97 -22.02 -27.83 -6.51
C PHE A 97 -20.98 -28.50 -7.39
N SER A 98 -21.34 -28.88 -8.60
CA SER A 98 -20.39 -29.32 -9.60
C SER A 98 -19.64 -28.14 -10.21
N GLY A 99 -18.33 -28.17 -10.16
CA GLY A 99 -17.45 -27.08 -10.55
C GLY A 99 -17.53 -26.61 -12.00
N GLY A 100 -18.29 -27.25 -12.84
CA GLY A 100 -18.47 -26.86 -14.25
C GLY A 100 -19.85 -27.16 -14.80
N GLY A 101 -20.53 -28.13 -14.18
CA GLY A 101 -21.86 -28.59 -14.61
C GLY A 101 -22.99 -27.72 -14.14
N GLY A 102 -22.81 -26.98 -13.06
CA GLY A 102 -23.86 -26.17 -12.46
C GLY A 102 -24.85 -26.95 -11.58
N HIS A 103 -24.62 -28.25 -11.35
CA HIS A 103 -25.48 -29.04 -10.48
C HIS A 103 -25.30 -28.66 -9.02
N VAL A 104 -26.39 -28.52 -8.30
CA VAL A 104 -26.43 -28.20 -6.86
C VAL A 104 -26.98 -29.39 -6.10
N TYR A 105 -26.27 -29.83 -5.08
CA TYR A 105 -26.63 -30.93 -4.22
C TYR A 105 -26.74 -30.49 -2.76
N LEU A 106 -27.77 -30.99 -2.08
CA LEU A 106 -27.99 -30.85 -0.66
C LEU A 106 -27.70 -32.18 0.04
N PHE A 107 -26.82 -32.18 1.04
CA PHE A 107 -26.72 -33.31 1.95
C PHE A 107 -27.64 -33.08 3.16
N LYS A 108 -28.66 -33.95 3.29
CA LYS A 108 -29.64 -33.86 4.37
C LYS A 108 -30.20 -35.25 4.67
N ASP A 109 -30.47 -35.55 5.94
CA ASP A 109 -31.12 -36.77 6.42
C ASP A 109 -30.51 -38.07 5.85
N SER A 110 -29.16 -38.12 5.84
CA SER A 110 -28.36 -39.22 5.26
C SER A 110 -28.59 -39.42 3.74
N SER A 111 -28.96 -38.39 3.04
CA SER A 111 -29.18 -38.41 1.60
C SER A 111 -28.44 -37.27 0.89
N ILE A 112 -27.97 -37.54 -0.33
CA ILE A 112 -27.53 -36.52 -1.26
C ILE A 112 -28.66 -36.28 -2.25
N LEU A 113 -29.20 -35.08 -2.25
CA LEU A 113 -30.37 -34.70 -3.03
C LEU A 113 -30.00 -33.63 -4.06
N ARG A 114 -30.22 -33.89 -5.33
CA ARG A 114 -30.07 -32.88 -6.38
C ARG A 114 -31.17 -31.83 -6.26
N GLN A 115 -30.76 -30.56 -6.21
CA GLN A 115 -31.66 -29.41 -6.03
C GLN A 115 -31.98 -28.71 -7.34
N ASP A 116 -30.99 -28.61 -8.25
CA ASP A 116 -31.15 -27.86 -9.50
C ASP A 116 -31.94 -28.65 -10.56
N LYS A 117 -32.50 -27.90 -11.51
CA LYS A 117 -33.15 -28.42 -12.73
C LYS A 117 -32.29 -28.17 -13.99
N SER A 118 -31.04 -27.77 -13.80
CA SER A 118 -30.14 -27.34 -14.87
C SER A 118 -29.70 -28.51 -15.73
N PHE A 119 -29.48 -28.22 -17.01
CA PHE A 119 -28.66 -29.07 -17.88
C PHE A 119 -27.19 -28.84 -17.57
N LEU A 120 -26.35 -29.79 -17.98
CA LEU A 120 -24.88 -29.66 -17.85
C LEU A 120 -24.37 -28.47 -18.65
N GLN A 121 -24.06 -27.39 -17.99
CA GLN A 121 -23.73 -26.12 -18.66
C GLN A 121 -22.28 -26.00 -19.12
N LYS A 122 -21.35 -26.69 -18.48
CA LYS A 122 -19.88 -26.67 -18.78
C LYS A 122 -19.27 -25.26 -18.89
N ASN A 123 -19.76 -24.31 -18.08
CA ASN A 123 -19.52 -22.87 -18.29
C ASN A 123 -18.60 -22.19 -17.28
N GLN A 124 -18.46 -22.72 -16.07
CA GLN A 124 -17.80 -22.03 -14.96
C GLN A 124 -16.91 -22.97 -14.13
N PHE A 125 -16.06 -23.76 -14.82
CA PHE A 125 -15.07 -24.60 -14.15
C PHE A 125 -14.08 -23.71 -13.38
N GLY A 126 -13.84 -24.06 -12.11
CA GLY A 126 -12.93 -23.32 -11.25
C GLY A 126 -13.37 -21.90 -10.93
N ALA A 127 -14.69 -21.64 -10.95
CA ALA A 127 -15.28 -20.39 -10.48
C ALA A 127 -15.03 -20.16 -8.99
N ALA A 128 -14.94 -18.90 -8.57
CA ALA A 128 -15.10 -18.55 -7.18
C ALA A 128 -16.55 -18.79 -6.75
N SER A 129 -16.75 -19.51 -5.65
CA SER A 129 -18.08 -19.89 -5.16
C SER A 129 -18.30 -19.42 -3.74
N PHE A 130 -19.43 -18.80 -3.48
CA PHE A 130 -19.73 -18.27 -2.16
C PHE A 130 -21.26 -18.12 -1.94
N GLU A 131 -21.63 -17.97 -0.70
CA GLU A 131 -23.01 -17.68 -0.31
C GLU A 131 -23.15 -16.23 0.14
N PHE A 132 -24.21 -15.58 -0.33
CA PHE A 132 -24.60 -14.24 0.12
C PHE A 132 -26.13 -14.12 0.15
N LYS A 133 -26.69 -13.76 1.30
CA LYS A 133 -28.17 -13.66 1.52
C LYS A 133 -28.91 -14.92 1.10
N ASP A 134 -28.42 -16.05 1.58
CA ASP A 134 -28.97 -17.40 1.30
C ASP A 134 -28.92 -17.85 -0.17
N LYS A 135 -28.20 -17.12 -1.04
CA LYS A 135 -28.05 -17.47 -2.45
C LYS A 135 -26.64 -17.96 -2.72
N ILE A 136 -26.52 -19.00 -3.51
CA ILE A 136 -25.23 -19.47 -4.02
C ILE A 136 -24.85 -18.61 -5.23
N ILE A 137 -23.66 -18.05 -5.21
CA ILE A 137 -23.14 -17.20 -6.29
C ILE A 137 -21.83 -17.80 -6.81
N LEU A 138 -21.72 -17.89 -8.12
CA LEU A 138 -20.49 -18.23 -8.81
C LEU A 138 -19.96 -17.00 -9.56
N TYR A 139 -18.67 -16.74 -9.46
CA TYR A 139 -18.00 -15.70 -10.24
C TYR A 139 -16.93 -16.30 -11.12
N SER A 140 -16.96 -15.89 -12.41
CA SER A 140 -15.98 -16.26 -13.43
C SER A 140 -15.90 -17.76 -13.69
N GLY A 141 -14.70 -18.31 -13.91
CA GLY A 141 -14.51 -19.71 -14.31
C GLY A 141 -14.36 -19.87 -15.83
N TYR A 142 -13.90 -21.05 -16.22
CA TYR A 142 -13.68 -21.45 -17.61
C TYR A 142 -14.87 -22.21 -18.17
N GLY A 143 -15.17 -22.00 -19.43
CA GLY A 143 -16.15 -22.78 -20.15
C GLY A 143 -16.32 -22.31 -21.60
N PHE A 144 -16.67 -23.23 -22.50
CA PHE A 144 -16.76 -22.93 -23.94
C PHE A 144 -15.56 -22.12 -24.44
N TYR A 145 -14.37 -22.63 -24.16
CA TYR A 145 -13.07 -22.09 -24.65
C TYR A 145 -12.75 -20.66 -24.22
N SER A 146 -13.39 -20.16 -23.17
CA SER A 146 -13.11 -18.82 -22.64
C SER A 146 -13.36 -18.70 -21.16
N TYR A 147 -12.73 -17.72 -20.53
CA TYR A 147 -13.03 -17.33 -19.15
C TYR A 147 -14.15 -16.32 -19.11
N LYS A 148 -15.14 -16.57 -18.26
CA LYS A 148 -16.37 -15.79 -18.22
C LYS A 148 -16.26 -14.66 -17.17
N PRO A 149 -16.38 -13.38 -17.54
CA PRO A 149 -16.31 -12.27 -16.58
C PRO A 149 -17.67 -11.96 -15.93
N TYR A 150 -18.50 -12.94 -15.70
CA TYR A 150 -19.84 -12.73 -15.13
C TYR A 150 -20.06 -13.50 -13.83
N MET A 151 -21.11 -13.10 -13.11
CA MET A 151 -21.65 -13.82 -11.96
C MET A 151 -22.94 -14.54 -12.33
N THR A 152 -23.11 -15.73 -11.77
CA THR A 152 -24.40 -16.42 -11.77
C THR A 152 -24.88 -16.63 -10.35
N GLU A 153 -26.17 -16.65 -10.17
CA GLU A 153 -26.85 -16.78 -8.88
C GLU A 153 -27.88 -17.92 -8.97
N PHE A 154 -27.81 -18.86 -8.05
CA PHE A 154 -28.77 -19.95 -7.95
C PHE A 154 -30.02 -19.48 -7.19
N SER A 155 -31.18 -19.75 -7.75
CA SER A 155 -32.46 -19.43 -7.16
C SER A 155 -33.16 -20.69 -6.60
N ASP A 156 -33.33 -20.74 -5.30
CA ASP A 156 -34.07 -21.81 -4.61
C ASP A 156 -35.57 -21.85 -5.01
N LYS A 157 -36.10 -20.74 -5.56
CA LYS A 157 -37.51 -20.65 -5.97
C LYS A 157 -37.79 -21.40 -7.26
N THR A 158 -36.84 -21.29 -8.23
CA THR A 158 -36.98 -21.94 -9.54
C THR A 158 -36.11 -23.17 -9.68
N ASN A 159 -35.12 -23.34 -8.79
CA ASN A 159 -34.06 -24.33 -8.85
C ASN A 159 -33.20 -24.21 -10.11
N GLU A 160 -32.92 -22.97 -10.52
CA GLU A 160 -32.17 -22.66 -11.73
C GLU A 160 -31.12 -21.55 -11.47
N TRP A 161 -30.14 -21.50 -12.35
CA TRP A 161 -29.12 -20.46 -12.35
C TRP A 161 -29.55 -19.26 -13.19
N PHE A 162 -29.36 -18.05 -12.65
CA PHE A 162 -29.61 -16.79 -13.32
C PHE A 162 -28.32 -15.97 -13.43
N LEU A 163 -28.20 -15.26 -14.54
CA LEU A 163 -27.12 -14.26 -14.67
C LEU A 163 -27.38 -13.09 -13.74
N ARG A 164 -26.41 -12.75 -12.91
CA ARG A 164 -26.47 -11.56 -12.07
C ARG A 164 -26.00 -10.35 -12.86
N PRO A 165 -26.86 -9.35 -13.10
CA PRO A 165 -26.49 -8.19 -13.90
C PRO A 165 -25.49 -7.31 -13.15
N TYR A 166 -24.61 -6.67 -13.91
CA TYR A 166 -23.75 -5.60 -13.40
C TYR A 166 -24.40 -4.24 -13.66
N ALA A 167 -24.01 -3.22 -12.87
CA ALA A 167 -24.38 -1.85 -13.16
C ALA A 167 -23.83 -1.43 -14.53
N SER A 168 -24.57 -0.58 -15.27
CA SER A 168 -24.15 -0.10 -16.57
C SER A 168 -22.90 0.79 -16.50
N ASN A 169 -22.20 0.89 -17.62
CA ASN A 169 -21.08 1.83 -17.82
C ASN A 169 -19.93 1.71 -16.79
N GLN A 170 -19.53 0.50 -16.46
CA GLN A 170 -18.38 0.27 -15.56
C GLN A 170 -17.30 -0.56 -16.25
N TYR A 171 -16.05 -0.34 -15.82
CA TYR A 171 -14.94 -1.19 -16.21
C TYR A 171 -15.00 -2.51 -15.43
N LEU A 172 -14.92 -3.62 -16.15
CA LEU A 172 -15.04 -4.96 -15.59
C LEU A 172 -13.69 -5.66 -15.50
N PRO A 173 -13.48 -6.48 -14.46
CA PRO A 173 -12.33 -7.36 -14.40
C PRO A 173 -12.40 -8.42 -15.50
N LYS A 174 -11.24 -8.88 -15.99
CA LYS A 174 -11.16 -9.99 -16.94
C LYS A 174 -11.67 -11.27 -16.31
N GLY A 175 -12.38 -12.10 -17.08
CA GLY A 175 -12.74 -13.46 -16.70
C GLY A 175 -11.50 -14.29 -16.39
N ARG A 176 -11.56 -15.14 -15.35
CA ARG A 176 -10.41 -15.86 -14.82
C ARG A 176 -10.75 -17.13 -14.05
N GLN A 177 -9.75 -17.94 -13.80
CA GLN A 177 -9.82 -19.14 -12.95
C GLN A 177 -8.76 -19.03 -11.83
N ALA A 178 -8.86 -19.87 -10.82
CA ALA A 178 -7.96 -19.90 -9.66
C ALA A 178 -7.89 -18.55 -8.91
N VAL A 179 -9.04 -17.99 -8.65
CA VAL A 179 -9.20 -16.68 -7.99
C VAL A 179 -8.90 -16.81 -6.50
N VAL A 180 -8.10 -15.93 -5.96
CA VAL A 180 -8.05 -15.65 -4.53
C VAL A 180 -9.20 -14.69 -4.22
N TYR A 181 -10.10 -15.06 -3.31
CA TYR A 181 -11.28 -14.24 -3.03
C TYR A 181 -11.67 -14.20 -1.55
N GLN A 182 -12.47 -13.24 -1.19
CA GLN A 182 -12.96 -13.03 0.16
C GLN A 182 -14.36 -12.43 0.11
N ILE A 183 -15.21 -12.83 1.06
CA ILE A 183 -16.56 -12.28 1.23
C ILE A 183 -16.67 -11.56 2.55
N ASP A 184 -17.02 -10.30 2.51
CA ASP A 184 -17.53 -9.54 3.65
C ASP A 184 -19.06 -9.54 3.60
N LYS A 185 -19.65 -10.55 4.24
CA LYS A 185 -21.13 -10.71 4.28
C LYS A 185 -21.82 -9.52 4.96
N LYS A 186 -21.17 -8.89 5.94
CA LYS A 186 -21.73 -7.78 6.70
C LYS A 186 -21.87 -6.51 5.84
N ARG A 187 -20.84 -6.19 5.05
CA ARG A 187 -20.85 -5.04 4.15
C ARG A 187 -21.43 -5.35 2.78
N GLY A 188 -21.56 -6.61 2.42
CA GLY A 188 -21.98 -7.06 1.11
C GLY A 188 -20.90 -6.87 0.04
N TYR A 189 -19.65 -7.11 0.38
CA TYR A 189 -18.53 -6.98 -0.56
C TYR A 189 -17.93 -8.34 -0.91
N PHE A 190 -17.77 -8.57 -2.19
CA PHE A 190 -16.93 -9.64 -2.74
C PHE A 190 -15.61 -9.03 -3.19
N TYR A 191 -14.51 -9.50 -2.62
CA TYR A 191 -13.16 -9.13 -3.01
C TYR A 191 -12.55 -10.26 -3.82
N MET A 192 -11.79 -9.91 -4.82
CA MET A 192 -11.03 -10.88 -5.60
C MET A 192 -9.69 -10.34 -6.06
N SER A 193 -8.79 -11.25 -6.35
CA SER A 193 -7.47 -10.97 -6.89
C SER A 193 -6.90 -12.18 -7.60
N SER A 194 -5.83 -11.97 -8.36
CA SER A 194 -5.06 -13.04 -8.98
C SER A 194 -5.85 -13.93 -9.94
N GLY A 195 -5.37 -15.14 -10.13
CA GLY A 195 -5.90 -16.06 -11.10
C GLY A 195 -5.26 -15.87 -12.47
N TYR A 196 -5.72 -16.62 -13.42
CA TYR A 196 -5.22 -16.57 -14.80
C TYR A 196 -6.35 -16.56 -15.82
N THR A 197 -6.09 -15.97 -16.97
CA THR A 197 -6.95 -15.93 -18.15
C THR A 197 -6.16 -16.38 -19.38
N LEU A 198 -6.80 -16.45 -20.54
CA LEU A 198 -6.09 -16.70 -21.78
C LEU A 198 -5.53 -15.38 -22.35
N ASN A 199 -4.34 -15.44 -22.94
CA ASN A 199 -3.73 -14.30 -23.61
C ASN A 199 -4.43 -13.95 -24.93
N LYS A 200 -5.07 -14.94 -25.58
CA LYS A 200 -5.84 -14.80 -26.83
C LYS A 200 -7.14 -15.58 -26.73
N PRO A 201 -8.21 -15.15 -27.44
CA PRO A 201 -9.50 -15.84 -27.37
C PRO A 201 -9.60 -17.17 -28.13
N TYR A 202 -8.66 -17.54 -28.99
CA TYR A 202 -8.72 -18.72 -29.85
C TYR A 202 -7.40 -19.42 -30.14
N PHE A 203 -7.38 -20.70 -30.03
CA PHE A 203 -6.83 -21.95 -30.52
C PHE A 203 -5.34 -22.10 -30.92
N GLU A 204 -4.57 -21.09 -31.22
CA GLU A 204 -3.16 -21.26 -31.56
C GLU A 204 -2.29 -20.53 -30.54
N ASP A 205 -1.34 -21.23 -29.93
CA ASP A 205 -0.39 -20.73 -28.93
C ASP A 205 -1.08 -19.99 -27.76
N VAL A 206 -2.08 -20.64 -27.20
CA VAL A 206 -2.81 -20.09 -26.06
C VAL A 206 -2.03 -20.32 -24.78
N GLU A 207 -1.53 -19.26 -24.21
CA GLU A 207 -0.86 -19.28 -22.90
C GLU A 207 -1.78 -18.72 -21.82
N ASN A 208 -1.60 -19.23 -20.61
CA ASN A 208 -2.23 -18.66 -19.44
C ASN A 208 -1.52 -17.35 -19.06
N LEU A 209 -2.29 -16.27 -19.09
CA LEU A 209 -1.88 -14.96 -18.61
C LEU A 209 -2.27 -14.79 -17.16
N ASP A 210 -1.29 -14.65 -16.27
CA ASP A 210 -1.55 -14.33 -14.88
C ASP A 210 -2.08 -12.91 -14.71
N LEU A 211 -3.01 -12.78 -13.81
CA LEU A 211 -3.64 -11.51 -13.44
C LEU A 211 -3.21 -11.11 -12.04
N ASN A 212 -2.79 -9.89 -11.90
CA ASN A 212 -2.29 -9.33 -10.63
C ASN A 212 -3.17 -8.19 -10.08
N ASP A 213 -4.30 -7.94 -10.72
CA ASP A 213 -5.26 -6.93 -10.32
C ASP A 213 -6.09 -7.36 -9.09
N VAL A 214 -6.45 -6.38 -8.28
CA VAL A 214 -7.28 -6.57 -7.08
C VAL A 214 -8.55 -5.77 -7.22
N TRP A 215 -9.68 -6.41 -6.97
CA TRP A 215 -11.00 -5.84 -7.18
C TRP A 215 -11.92 -6.04 -5.98
N ARG A 216 -12.90 -5.16 -5.89
CA ARG A 216 -14.05 -5.28 -5.00
C ARG A 216 -15.32 -5.14 -5.81
N PHE A 217 -16.25 -6.06 -5.60
CA PHE A 217 -17.62 -5.97 -6.10
C PHE A 217 -18.58 -5.68 -4.96
N ASP A 218 -19.41 -4.69 -5.11
CA ASP A 218 -20.50 -4.40 -4.19
C ASP A 218 -21.74 -5.21 -4.60
N LEU A 219 -22.05 -6.21 -3.80
CA LEU A 219 -23.18 -7.13 -4.01
C LEU A 219 -24.55 -6.45 -3.84
N ASN A 220 -24.63 -5.28 -3.24
CA ASN A 220 -25.88 -4.53 -3.08
C ASN A 220 -26.13 -3.59 -4.27
N THR A 221 -25.09 -3.00 -4.83
CA THR A 221 -25.19 -2.04 -5.94
C THR A 221 -24.74 -2.59 -7.29
N ASN A 222 -24.22 -3.81 -7.33
CA ASN A 222 -23.66 -4.49 -8.50
C ASN A 222 -22.54 -3.72 -9.22
N LYS A 223 -21.69 -3.03 -8.43
CA LYS A 223 -20.59 -2.21 -8.95
C LYS A 223 -19.23 -2.80 -8.64
N TRP A 224 -18.37 -2.81 -9.66
CA TRP A 224 -16.95 -3.14 -9.52
C TRP A 224 -16.11 -1.91 -9.19
N LYS A 225 -15.10 -2.10 -8.37
CA LYS A 225 -14.05 -1.12 -8.08
C LYS A 225 -12.69 -1.82 -8.05
N GLN A 226 -11.76 -1.36 -8.87
CA GLN A 226 -10.38 -1.79 -8.77
C GLN A 226 -9.72 -1.15 -7.55
N LEU A 227 -9.05 -1.97 -6.74
CA LEU A 227 -8.39 -1.54 -5.50
C LEU A 227 -6.89 -1.33 -5.71
N GLY A 228 -6.27 -2.13 -6.58
CA GLY A 228 -4.84 -2.06 -6.80
C GLY A 228 -4.30 -3.26 -7.57
N TYR A 229 -3.00 -3.54 -7.33
CA TYR A 229 -2.26 -4.60 -7.99
C TYR A 229 -1.32 -5.31 -7.03
N ILE A 230 -1.16 -6.62 -7.21
CA ILE A 230 -0.19 -7.44 -6.48
C ILE A 230 1.15 -7.32 -7.21
N LYS A 231 2.21 -7.06 -6.46
CA LYS A 231 3.54 -6.83 -7.04
C LYS A 231 4.27 -8.12 -7.44
N ASP A 232 3.96 -9.21 -6.75
CA ASP A 232 4.63 -10.51 -6.94
C ASP A 232 3.58 -11.63 -6.88
N ASP A 233 3.07 -12.02 -8.04
CA ASP A 233 2.01 -13.03 -8.20
C ASP A 233 2.50 -14.47 -8.29
N ARG A 234 3.80 -14.70 -8.53
CA ARG A 234 4.38 -16.05 -8.65
C ARG A 234 4.10 -16.90 -7.41
N ARG A 235 3.98 -16.28 -6.26
CA ARG A 235 3.69 -16.97 -4.98
C ARG A 235 2.28 -17.55 -4.95
N ILE A 236 1.33 -16.94 -5.64
CA ILE A 236 -0.08 -17.34 -5.63
C ILE A 236 -0.31 -18.58 -6.50
N ARG A 237 0.48 -18.80 -7.54
CA ARG A 237 0.42 -20.03 -8.36
C ARG A 237 0.66 -21.31 -7.56
N ASN A 238 1.38 -21.23 -6.48
CA ASN A 238 1.72 -22.37 -5.63
C ASN A 238 0.70 -22.63 -4.53
N LEU A 239 -0.34 -21.78 -4.43
CA LEU A 239 -1.40 -21.96 -3.45
C LEU A 239 -2.30 -23.14 -3.86
N ARG A 240 -2.56 -24.00 -2.91
CA ARG A 240 -3.39 -25.19 -3.06
C ARG A 240 -4.39 -25.27 -1.90
N PHE A 241 -5.48 -25.97 -2.14
CA PHE A 241 -6.48 -26.31 -1.12
C PHE A 241 -6.98 -25.07 -0.35
N PRO A 242 -7.56 -24.11 -1.07
CA PRO A 242 -8.09 -22.91 -0.44
C PRO A 242 -9.26 -23.25 0.50
N PHE A 243 -9.31 -22.55 1.62
CA PHE A 243 -10.44 -22.58 2.54
C PHE A 243 -10.69 -21.20 3.13
N PHE A 244 -11.89 -21.02 3.70
CA PHE A 244 -12.29 -19.76 4.30
C PHE A 244 -12.49 -19.94 5.78
N ALA A 245 -11.83 -19.12 6.59
CA ALA A 245 -11.97 -19.12 8.03
C ALA A 245 -12.00 -17.67 8.55
N MET A 246 -12.91 -17.37 9.46
CA MET A 246 -13.02 -16.04 10.09
C MET A 246 -13.00 -14.86 9.08
N GLY A 247 -13.64 -15.05 7.93
CA GLY A 247 -13.70 -14.03 6.89
C GLY A 247 -12.40 -13.83 6.07
N ASN A 248 -11.37 -14.65 6.28
CA ASN A 248 -10.12 -14.62 5.53
C ASN A 248 -10.01 -15.79 4.56
N PHE A 249 -9.24 -15.60 3.51
CA PHE A 249 -8.80 -16.66 2.60
C PHE A 249 -7.54 -17.31 3.14
N TYR A 250 -7.53 -18.63 3.21
CA TYR A 250 -6.36 -19.43 3.54
C TYR A 250 -6.04 -20.38 2.41
N ALA A 251 -4.76 -20.71 2.27
CA ALA A 251 -4.31 -21.74 1.35
C ALA A 251 -2.96 -22.31 1.82
N ILE A 252 -2.61 -23.47 1.30
CA ILE A 252 -1.31 -24.06 1.54
C ILE A 252 -0.39 -23.69 0.37
N GLU A 253 0.73 -23.03 0.66
CA GLU A 253 1.78 -22.78 -0.31
C GLU A 253 2.66 -24.02 -0.41
N LYS A 254 2.61 -24.68 -1.57
CA LYS A 254 3.44 -25.87 -1.85
C LYS A 254 4.89 -25.45 -2.14
N GLY A 255 5.83 -25.99 -1.40
CA GLY A 255 7.26 -25.71 -1.54
C GLY A 255 8.11 -26.64 -0.67
N PRO A 256 9.43 -26.42 -0.62
CA PRO A 256 10.33 -27.25 0.20
C PRO A 256 9.99 -27.18 1.70
N ASN A 257 9.38 -26.08 2.12
CA ASN A 257 8.80 -25.93 3.46
C ASN A 257 7.36 -25.46 3.26
N ASN A 258 6.40 -26.38 3.30
CA ASN A 258 5.00 -26.03 3.21
C ASN A 258 4.65 -24.96 4.25
N ALA A 259 3.87 -23.99 3.82
CA ALA A 259 3.44 -22.91 4.67
C ALA A 259 1.95 -22.68 4.51
N VAL A 260 1.28 -22.23 5.54
CA VAL A 260 -0.08 -21.71 5.44
C VAL A 260 0.01 -20.22 5.12
N VAL A 261 -0.73 -19.81 4.11
CA VAL A 261 -0.89 -18.42 3.72
C VAL A 261 -2.29 -17.98 4.11
N LYS A 262 -2.38 -16.82 4.76
CA LYS A 262 -3.61 -16.13 5.09
C LYS A 262 -3.65 -14.80 4.35
N ILE A 263 -4.74 -14.56 3.64
CA ILE A 263 -4.94 -13.34 2.87
C ILE A 263 -6.23 -12.67 3.33
N ASN A 264 -6.11 -11.43 3.79
CA ASN A 264 -7.22 -10.54 4.01
C ASN A 264 -7.17 -9.42 2.97
N ILE A 265 -7.98 -9.54 1.91
CA ILE A 265 -7.98 -8.55 0.83
C ILE A 265 -8.61 -7.24 1.31
N ALA A 266 -9.64 -7.31 2.16
CA ALA A 266 -10.34 -6.14 2.69
C ALA A 266 -9.40 -5.25 3.51
N ASP A 267 -8.56 -5.84 4.35
CA ASP A 267 -7.60 -5.14 5.21
C ASP A 267 -6.21 -5.01 4.56
N ASN A 268 -6.07 -5.47 3.31
CA ASN A 268 -4.80 -5.44 2.57
C ASN A 268 -3.65 -6.13 3.29
N LEU A 269 -3.90 -7.33 3.82
CA LEU A 269 -2.95 -8.08 4.63
C LEU A 269 -2.63 -9.44 4.01
N PHE A 270 -1.35 -9.76 3.95
CA PHE A 270 -0.79 -11.06 3.61
C PHE A 270 0.05 -11.56 4.76
N GLU A 271 -0.27 -12.73 5.26
CA GLU A 271 0.48 -13.41 6.32
C GLU A 271 0.88 -14.82 5.88
N LYS A 272 2.05 -15.25 6.28
CA LYS A 272 2.59 -16.58 6.01
C LYS A 272 3.08 -17.22 7.31
N PHE A 273 2.66 -18.44 7.55
CA PHE A 273 2.94 -19.20 8.77
C PHE A 273 3.69 -20.48 8.44
N LYS A 274 4.64 -20.84 9.27
CA LYS A 274 5.41 -22.08 9.17
C LYS A 274 4.64 -23.25 9.81
N THR A 275 4.58 -24.38 9.12
CA THR A 275 3.75 -25.52 9.53
C THR A 275 4.53 -26.81 9.77
N ASP A 276 5.78 -26.74 10.17
CA ASP A 276 6.76 -27.84 10.25
C ASP A 276 6.28 -29.12 10.97
N HIS A 277 5.26 -28.99 11.80
CA HIS A 277 4.79 -30.12 12.64
C HIS A 277 3.43 -30.69 12.25
N LEU A 278 2.68 -29.98 11.42
CA LEU A 278 1.27 -30.32 11.18
C LEU A 278 1.01 -30.85 9.77
N VAL A 279 1.82 -30.44 8.82
CA VAL A 279 1.69 -30.77 7.42
C VAL A 279 3.02 -31.26 6.89
N ASP A 280 3.20 -32.58 6.87
CA ASP A 280 4.35 -33.18 6.22
C ASP A 280 4.35 -32.82 4.74
N GLN A 281 5.53 -32.49 4.23
CA GLN A 281 5.76 -31.72 2.99
C GLN A 281 5.17 -32.32 1.70
N SER A 282 4.75 -33.57 1.73
CA SER A 282 4.28 -34.28 0.54
C SER A 282 2.77 -34.49 0.47
N LEU A 283 1.98 -34.06 1.46
CA LEU A 283 0.83 -34.88 1.82
C LEU A 283 -0.55 -34.21 1.85
N VAL A 284 -0.71 -32.88 1.69
CA VAL A 284 -2.06 -32.29 1.56
C VAL A 284 -2.47 -32.38 0.09
N GLU A 285 -3.49 -33.19 -0.22
CA GLU A 285 -3.87 -33.41 -1.62
C GLU A 285 -5.33 -33.12 -1.98
N TYR A 286 -6.29 -33.08 -1.02
CA TYR A 286 -7.71 -33.12 -1.40
C TYR A 286 -8.63 -32.09 -0.75
N GLY A 287 -8.07 -31.06 -0.12
CA GLY A 287 -8.88 -29.97 0.36
C GLY A 287 -8.86 -29.81 1.88
N THR A 288 -9.42 -28.70 2.29
CA THR A 288 -9.52 -28.24 3.66
C THR A 288 -10.89 -27.62 3.87
N VAL A 289 -11.49 -27.85 5.03
CA VAL A 289 -12.76 -27.23 5.40
C VAL A 289 -12.65 -26.70 6.82
N TYR A 290 -13.09 -25.48 7.04
CA TYR A 290 -13.13 -24.83 8.34
C TYR A 290 -14.47 -25.02 9.02
N ASN A 291 -14.43 -25.35 10.30
CA ASN A 291 -15.59 -25.43 11.17
C ASN A 291 -15.65 -24.19 12.07
N ALA A 292 -16.63 -23.35 11.88
CA ALA A 292 -16.78 -22.11 12.64
C ALA A 292 -17.24 -22.31 14.09
N LYS A 293 -17.77 -23.51 14.44
CA LYS A 293 -18.24 -23.78 15.80
C LYS A 293 -17.14 -24.09 16.78
N ASP A 294 -16.12 -24.78 16.36
CA ASP A 294 -15.00 -25.20 17.20
C ASP A 294 -13.64 -24.61 16.77
N GLU A 295 -13.67 -23.76 15.76
CA GLU A 295 -12.49 -23.09 15.19
C GLU A 295 -11.41 -24.07 14.70
N ASN A 296 -11.81 -25.27 14.33
CA ASN A 296 -10.92 -26.28 13.76
C ASN A 296 -11.05 -26.36 12.26
N ILE A 297 -10.03 -26.95 11.63
CA ILE A 297 -10.02 -27.29 10.22
C ILE A 297 -9.91 -28.80 10.03
N LEU A 298 -10.62 -29.30 9.04
CA LEU A 298 -10.47 -30.64 8.54
C LEU A 298 -9.40 -30.62 7.42
N LEU A 299 -8.32 -31.35 7.64
CA LEU A 299 -7.22 -31.50 6.67
C LEU A 299 -7.22 -32.90 6.09
N VAL A 300 -7.08 -33.01 4.77
CA VAL A 300 -6.86 -34.28 4.09
C VAL A 300 -5.39 -34.41 3.74
N ILE A 301 -4.76 -35.42 4.25
CA ILE A 301 -3.33 -35.70 4.09
C ILE A 301 -3.18 -37.01 3.33
N LYS A 302 -2.39 -37.03 2.27
CA LYS A 302 -2.01 -38.29 1.61
C LYS A 302 -1.05 -39.06 2.51
N GLY A 303 -1.33 -40.31 2.74
CA GLY A 303 -0.54 -41.19 3.59
C GLY A 303 -0.45 -42.57 3.00
N LYS A 304 0.11 -43.49 3.77
CA LYS A 304 -0.03 -44.91 3.52
C LYS A 304 -1.11 -45.48 4.43
N ASP A 305 -1.89 -46.43 3.91
CA ASP A 305 -2.79 -47.18 4.75
C ASP A 305 -1.99 -48.18 5.63
N LEU A 306 -2.68 -48.86 6.55
CA LEU A 306 -2.11 -49.86 7.43
C LEU A 306 -1.49 -51.06 6.66
N ARG A 307 -1.67 -51.14 5.34
CA ARG A 307 -1.17 -52.16 4.45
C ARG A 307 -0.13 -51.65 3.44
N ASP A 308 0.49 -50.47 3.73
CA ASP A 308 1.41 -49.78 2.83
C ASP A 308 0.84 -49.34 1.46
N LYS A 309 -0.49 -49.36 1.31
CA LYS A 309 -1.16 -48.84 0.13
C LYS A 309 -1.36 -47.31 0.23
N PRO A 310 -1.39 -46.61 -0.92
CA PRO A 310 -1.74 -45.20 -0.90
C PRO A 310 -3.09 -45.02 -0.23
N GLY A 311 -3.17 -44.16 0.76
CA GLY A 311 -4.37 -43.83 1.49
C GLY A 311 -4.44 -42.37 1.85
N PHE A 312 -5.58 -41.94 2.39
CA PHE A 312 -5.83 -40.57 2.83
C PHE A 312 -6.12 -40.56 4.30
N VAL A 313 -5.43 -39.71 5.02
CA VAL A 313 -5.64 -39.48 6.45
C VAL A 313 -6.34 -38.16 6.64
N ILE A 314 -7.51 -38.19 7.24
CA ILE A 314 -8.29 -36.99 7.55
C ILE A 314 -8.00 -36.64 9.01
N ARG A 315 -7.56 -35.42 9.27
CA ARG A 315 -7.23 -34.89 10.59
C ARG A 315 -7.99 -33.63 10.90
N ILE A 316 -8.36 -33.47 12.15
CA ILE A 316 -8.94 -32.23 12.68
C ILE A 316 -7.86 -31.49 13.45
N VAL A 317 -7.59 -30.25 13.07
CA VAL A 317 -6.52 -29.42 13.62
C VAL A 317 -7.08 -28.05 13.99
N PRO A 318 -6.78 -27.51 15.19
CA PRO A 318 -7.16 -26.15 15.53
C PRO A 318 -6.54 -25.12 14.56
N LEU A 319 -7.33 -24.17 14.10
CA LEU A 319 -6.84 -23.11 13.19
C LEU A 319 -5.68 -22.34 13.79
N LYS A 320 -5.73 -22.05 15.10
CA LYS A 320 -4.66 -21.35 15.83
C LYS A 320 -3.31 -22.08 15.80
N GLU A 321 -3.31 -23.40 15.64
CA GLU A 321 -2.05 -24.14 15.52
C GLU A 321 -1.39 -23.90 14.16
N LEU A 322 -2.17 -23.64 13.10
CA LEU A 322 -1.64 -23.25 11.80
C LEU A 322 -1.10 -21.81 11.80
N GLU A 323 -1.64 -20.95 12.65
CA GLU A 323 -1.24 -19.53 12.75
C GLU A 323 -0.13 -19.28 13.78
N LYS A 324 0.41 -20.31 14.41
CA LYS A 324 1.32 -20.19 15.57
C LYS A 324 2.67 -19.54 15.22
N ASN A 325 3.24 -19.84 14.07
CA ASN A 325 4.59 -19.44 13.68
C ASN A 325 4.58 -18.50 12.49
N LEU A 326 4.29 -17.24 12.74
CA LEU A 326 4.28 -16.19 11.70
C LEU A 326 5.70 -15.95 11.16
N ILE A 327 5.86 -16.08 9.84
CA ILE A 327 7.14 -15.84 9.12
C ILE A 327 7.13 -14.46 8.46
N ILE A 328 6.02 -14.10 7.82
CA ILE A 328 5.88 -12.88 7.03
C ILE A 328 4.52 -12.26 7.31
N SER A 329 4.52 -10.95 7.54
CA SER A 329 3.33 -10.12 7.52
C SER A 329 3.62 -8.87 6.69
N LYS A 330 2.82 -8.61 5.66
CA LYS A 330 3.02 -7.48 4.74
C LYS A 330 1.72 -7.07 4.05
N LYS A 331 1.75 -5.91 3.38
CA LYS A 331 0.66 -5.53 2.47
C LYS A 331 0.50 -6.58 1.37
N TYR A 332 -0.74 -6.96 1.10
CA TYR A 332 -1.08 -7.91 0.05
C TYR A 332 -0.99 -7.29 -1.34
N TYR A 333 -1.51 -6.07 -1.50
CA TYR A 333 -1.50 -5.34 -2.77
C TYR A 333 -1.10 -3.88 -2.60
N PHE A 334 -0.72 -3.27 -3.71
CA PHE A 334 -0.39 -1.84 -3.80
C PHE A 334 -1.55 -1.09 -4.43
N THR A 335 -1.99 -0.03 -3.77
CA THR A 335 -3.00 0.87 -4.30
C THR A 335 -2.41 1.81 -5.35
N VAL A 336 -3.26 2.49 -6.11
CA VAL A 336 -2.82 3.57 -7.01
C VAL A 336 -2.06 4.64 -6.25
N PHE A 337 -2.48 4.92 -5.01
CA PHE A 337 -1.81 5.90 -4.15
C PHE A 337 -0.38 5.47 -3.78
N ASP A 338 -0.17 4.19 -3.40
CA ASP A 338 1.17 3.67 -3.11
C ASP A 338 2.12 3.81 -4.32
N ARG A 339 1.59 3.74 -5.54
CA ARG A 339 2.36 3.92 -6.78
C ARG A 339 2.68 5.39 -7.06
N LEU A 340 1.78 6.31 -6.76
CA LEU A 340 1.93 7.74 -7.03
C LEU A 340 2.73 8.47 -5.94
N TRP A 341 2.76 7.95 -4.71
CA TRP A 341 3.40 8.59 -3.57
C TRP A 341 4.87 9.00 -3.81
N PRO A 342 5.74 8.20 -4.44
CA PRO A 342 7.11 8.62 -4.74
C PRO A 342 7.17 9.85 -5.66
N PHE A 343 6.26 9.96 -6.63
CA PHE A 343 6.17 11.12 -7.52
C PHE A 343 5.68 12.37 -6.77
N VAL A 344 4.71 12.23 -5.89
CA VAL A 344 4.23 13.31 -5.04
C VAL A 344 5.37 13.82 -4.14
N LEU A 345 6.11 12.91 -3.52
CA LEU A 345 7.27 13.27 -2.70
C LEU A 345 8.33 14.01 -3.52
N MET A 346 8.64 13.54 -4.72
CA MET A 346 9.59 14.20 -5.62
C MET A 346 9.14 15.63 -5.98
N ILE A 347 7.85 15.84 -6.26
CA ILE A 347 7.30 17.17 -6.55
C ILE A 347 7.43 18.08 -5.32
N VAL A 348 7.13 17.59 -4.13
CA VAL A 348 7.26 18.36 -2.88
C VAL A 348 8.72 18.76 -2.65
N VAL A 349 9.67 17.85 -2.87
CA VAL A 349 11.11 18.16 -2.76
C VAL A 349 11.52 19.21 -3.77
N LEU A 350 11.12 19.08 -5.03
CA LEU A 350 11.42 20.08 -6.08
C LEU A 350 10.83 21.46 -5.74
N MET A 351 9.60 21.51 -5.29
CA MET A 351 8.96 22.76 -4.85
C MET A 351 9.70 23.40 -3.67
N SER A 352 10.14 22.59 -2.71
CA SER A 352 10.94 23.06 -1.58
C SER A 352 12.26 23.66 -2.05
N VAL A 353 12.99 23.03 -2.97
CA VAL A 353 14.22 23.56 -3.54
C VAL A 353 14.00 24.90 -4.26
N VAL A 354 12.93 25.01 -5.05
CA VAL A 354 12.58 26.27 -5.74
C VAL A 354 12.25 27.38 -4.73
N PHE A 355 11.49 27.05 -3.68
CA PHE A 355 11.15 28.01 -2.63
C PHE A 355 12.38 28.48 -1.87
N PHE A 356 13.27 27.58 -1.46
CA PHE A 356 14.54 27.94 -0.82
C PHE A 356 15.41 28.81 -1.73
N ASN A 357 15.54 28.47 -3.01
CA ASN A 357 16.30 29.29 -3.97
C ASN A 357 15.72 30.69 -4.13
N LYS A 358 14.39 30.85 -4.17
CA LYS A 358 13.74 32.16 -4.19
C LYS A 358 13.99 32.94 -2.90
N ALA A 359 13.88 32.29 -1.75
CA ALA A 359 14.14 32.91 -0.45
C ALA A 359 15.59 33.36 -0.32
N PHE A 360 16.56 32.57 -0.74
CA PHE A 360 17.98 32.93 -0.78
C PHE A 360 18.25 34.08 -1.74
N LYS A 361 17.68 34.09 -2.95
CA LYS A 361 17.81 35.22 -3.89
C LYS A 361 17.23 36.52 -3.30
N LYS A 362 16.07 36.43 -2.63
CA LYS A 362 15.46 37.61 -1.98
C LYS A 362 16.34 38.17 -0.85
N ARG A 363 16.96 37.31 -0.02
CA ARG A 363 17.89 37.72 1.02
C ARG A 363 19.15 38.40 0.42
N LYS A 364 19.72 37.80 -0.63
CA LYS A 364 20.91 38.36 -1.30
C LYS A 364 20.62 39.70 -2.00
N ASN A 365 19.40 39.89 -2.53
CA ASN A 365 19.02 41.18 -3.14
C ASN A 365 18.72 42.26 -2.06
N ASN A 366 18.14 41.91 -0.92
CA ASN A 366 17.94 42.88 0.16
C ASN A 366 19.25 43.35 0.75
N GLN A 367 20.27 42.51 0.90
CA GLN A 367 21.61 42.91 1.35
C GLN A 367 22.35 43.78 0.32
N ARG A 368 21.99 43.76 -0.97
CA ARG A 368 22.60 44.60 -2.02
C ARG A 368 22.01 46.01 -2.10
N ASN A 369 20.88 46.27 -1.47
CA ASN A 369 20.16 47.54 -1.59
C ASN A 369 20.40 48.50 -0.40
N GLU A 370 21.12 48.10 0.61
CA GLU A 370 21.52 49.04 1.68
C GLU A 370 22.65 49.88 1.15
N LYS A 371 22.43 51.22 1.11
CA LYS A 371 23.46 52.17 0.75
C LYS A 371 24.55 52.12 1.83
N PRO A 372 25.84 52.10 1.46
CA PRO A 372 26.90 52.23 2.45
C PRO A 372 26.74 53.54 3.22
N VAL A 373 26.67 53.43 4.53
CA VAL A 373 26.50 54.60 5.40
C VAL A 373 27.88 55.10 5.87
N ILE A 374 28.11 56.40 5.69
CA ILE A 374 29.30 57.12 6.17
C ILE A 374 28.82 58.05 7.30
N HIS A 375 29.44 57.95 8.45
CA HIS A 375 29.12 58.81 9.57
C HIS A 375 30.09 59.98 9.61
N PHE A 376 29.59 61.20 9.74
CA PHE A 376 30.36 62.40 9.94
C PHE A 376 30.10 62.93 11.35
N ASN A 377 31.08 62.89 12.23
CA ASN A 377 31.02 63.44 13.56
C ASN A 377 31.44 64.92 13.52
N LEU A 378 30.46 65.83 13.62
CA LEU A 378 30.69 67.28 13.59
C LEU A 378 31.54 67.77 14.73
N ALA A 379 31.43 67.17 15.92
CA ALA A 379 32.17 67.61 17.11
C ALA A 379 33.66 67.29 17.02
N GLU A 380 34.00 66.22 16.35
CA GLU A 380 35.41 65.75 16.23
C GLU A 380 36.00 66.03 14.83
N ASN A 381 35.18 66.53 13.92
CA ASN A 381 35.53 66.71 12.50
C ASN A 381 36.08 65.42 11.84
N GLU A 382 35.36 64.30 12.09
CA GLU A 382 35.84 63.00 11.63
C GLU A 382 34.80 62.30 10.75
N PHE A 383 35.29 61.71 9.69
CA PHE A 383 34.51 60.80 8.84
C PHE A 383 34.83 59.35 9.17
N THR A 384 33.80 58.52 9.40
CA THR A 384 33.99 57.11 9.67
C THR A 384 33.10 56.26 8.71
N PHE A 385 33.65 55.10 8.32
CA PHE A 385 32.96 54.09 7.54
C PHE A 385 33.16 52.73 8.20
N SER A 386 32.07 52.07 8.57
CA SER A 386 32.17 50.77 9.28
C SER A 386 33.12 50.83 10.49
N GLU A 387 33.03 51.91 11.30
CA GLU A 387 33.86 52.18 12.48
C GLU A 387 35.36 52.52 12.16
N ILE A 388 35.75 52.53 10.89
CA ILE A 388 37.09 52.90 10.46
C ILE A 388 37.13 54.42 10.22
N LYS A 389 38.02 55.14 10.91
CA LYS A 389 38.25 56.56 10.70
C LYS A 389 38.93 56.75 9.35
N ILE A 390 38.37 57.62 8.51
CA ILE A 390 39.00 58.01 7.23
C ILE A 390 39.94 59.19 7.48
N PRO A 391 41.23 59.03 7.25
CA PRO A 391 42.23 60.04 7.63
C PRO A 391 42.35 61.17 6.58
N PHE A 392 41.28 61.98 6.51
CA PHE A 392 41.28 63.17 5.67
C PHE A 392 42.12 64.24 6.34
N GLU A 393 42.85 65.08 5.53
CA GLU A 393 43.54 66.23 5.98
C GLU A 393 42.56 67.41 6.30
N ASP A 394 42.95 68.35 7.12
CA ASP A 394 42.07 69.45 7.57
C ASP A 394 41.40 70.20 6.40
N GLU A 395 42.11 70.45 5.28
CA GLU A 395 41.51 71.09 4.10
C GLU A 395 40.48 70.23 3.41
N GLN A 396 40.68 68.92 3.42
CA GLN A 396 39.72 67.96 2.89
C GLN A 396 38.48 67.84 3.78
N ILE A 397 38.68 67.79 5.09
CA ILE A 397 37.56 67.73 6.08
C ILE A 397 36.73 69.00 5.95
N GLN A 398 37.33 70.18 5.91
CA GLN A 398 36.58 71.43 5.75
C GLN A 398 35.81 71.50 4.45
N CYS A 399 36.39 71.00 3.33
CA CYS A 399 35.70 70.90 2.05
C CYS A 399 34.46 69.93 2.14
N LEU A 400 34.65 68.78 2.74
CA LEU A 400 33.59 67.81 2.94
C LEU A 400 32.52 68.28 3.91
N HIS A 401 32.91 68.99 4.98
CA HIS A 401 32.00 69.67 5.90
C HIS A 401 31.08 70.66 5.18
N TYR A 402 31.71 71.55 4.40
CA TYR A 402 30.95 72.48 3.57
C TYR A 402 30.00 71.82 2.59
N LEU A 403 30.42 70.73 1.95
CA LEU A 403 29.55 69.92 1.08
C LEU A 403 28.34 69.33 1.84
N VAL A 404 28.59 68.74 3.01
CA VAL A 404 27.50 68.08 3.78
C VAL A 404 26.49 69.13 4.27
N GLU A 405 26.96 70.30 4.76
CA GLU A 405 26.08 71.41 5.21
C GLU A 405 25.26 71.98 4.05
N ASN A 406 25.76 71.96 2.83
CA ASN A 406 25.06 72.45 1.64
C ASN A 406 24.30 71.34 0.88
N GLY A 407 23.87 70.30 1.56
CA GLY A 407 23.04 69.23 0.99
C GLY A 407 23.81 68.25 0.12
N GLY A 408 25.14 68.22 0.23
CA GLY A 408 26.02 67.29 -0.49
C GLY A 408 26.47 67.72 -1.87
N GLU A 409 26.25 69.00 -2.25
CA GLU A 409 26.63 69.57 -3.52
C GLU A 409 27.40 70.91 -3.33
N ILE A 410 28.35 71.18 -4.17
CA ILE A 410 29.10 72.43 -4.18
C ILE A 410 29.33 72.87 -5.64
N SER A 411 29.06 74.17 -5.88
CA SER A 411 29.30 74.71 -7.20
C SER A 411 30.84 74.88 -7.45
N ASN A 412 31.21 74.86 -8.74
CA ASN A 412 32.59 75.10 -9.13
C ASN A 412 33.14 76.39 -8.58
N ASN A 413 32.36 77.46 -8.56
CA ASN A 413 32.80 78.79 -8.10
C ASN A 413 33.01 78.83 -6.58
N ASP A 414 32.04 78.27 -5.83
CA ASP A 414 32.17 78.20 -4.36
C ASP A 414 33.33 77.35 -3.92
N LEU A 415 33.62 76.24 -4.64
CA LEU A 415 34.78 75.41 -4.38
C LEU A 415 36.13 76.20 -4.67
N LEU A 416 36.18 76.95 -5.76
CA LEU A 416 37.30 77.74 -6.09
C LEU A 416 37.51 78.87 -5.04
N ASP A 417 36.46 79.55 -4.59
CA ASP A 417 36.52 80.56 -3.54
C ASP A 417 36.95 79.96 -2.20
N PHE A 418 36.45 78.75 -1.89
CA PHE A 418 36.83 78.01 -0.68
C PHE A 418 38.32 77.69 -0.58
N ILE A 419 38.94 77.26 -1.70
CA ILE A 419 40.35 76.85 -1.72
C ILE A 419 41.30 78.05 -1.91
N LYS A 420 40.82 79.23 -2.18
CA LYS A 420 41.62 80.43 -2.47
C LYS A 420 42.42 80.94 -1.25
N LYS A 421 43.74 80.95 -1.35
CA LYS A 421 44.61 81.45 -0.33
C LYS A 421 45.41 82.66 -0.94
N GLY A 422 44.91 83.87 -0.69
CA GLY A 422 45.56 85.08 -1.19
C GLY A 422 45.36 85.39 -2.70
N GLN A 423 46.33 86.07 -3.37
CA GLN A 423 46.25 86.44 -4.76
C GLN A 423 46.89 85.36 -5.64
N GLU A 424 46.18 84.21 -5.80
CA GLU A 424 46.61 83.11 -6.66
C GLU A 424 46.01 83.23 -8.08
N SER A 425 46.74 82.74 -9.07
CA SER A 425 46.24 82.69 -10.45
C SER A 425 45.13 81.63 -10.61
N LEU A 426 44.18 81.87 -11.55
CA LEU A 426 43.06 80.94 -11.77
C LEU A 426 43.52 79.54 -12.14
N ASP A 427 44.68 79.42 -12.89
CA ASP A 427 45.23 78.11 -13.28
C ASP A 427 45.79 77.34 -12.07
N THR A 428 46.38 78.06 -11.11
CA THR A 428 46.88 77.49 -9.85
C THR A 428 45.72 76.99 -9.01
N LEU A 429 44.62 77.75 -8.92
CA LEU A 429 43.40 77.35 -8.21
C LEU A 429 42.74 76.14 -8.85
N LYS A 430 42.69 76.08 -10.19
CA LYS A 430 42.09 74.89 -10.88
C LYS A 430 42.92 73.62 -10.64
N LYS A 431 44.25 73.71 -10.65
CA LYS A 431 45.15 72.58 -10.35
C LYS A 431 44.99 72.12 -8.89
N ARG A 432 44.91 73.02 -7.96
CA ARG A 432 44.71 72.74 -6.55
C ARG A 432 43.36 72.09 -6.25
N LYS A 433 42.26 72.60 -6.88
CA LYS A 433 40.93 72.02 -6.84
C LYS A 433 40.98 70.58 -7.32
N LEU A 434 41.54 70.33 -8.51
CA LEU A 434 41.55 68.98 -9.07
C LEU A 434 42.33 68.04 -8.16
N LYS A 435 43.41 68.44 -7.59
CA LYS A 435 44.23 67.69 -6.64
C LYS A 435 43.37 67.32 -5.37
N LEU A 436 42.71 68.32 -4.78
CA LEU A 436 41.88 68.14 -3.60
C LEU A 436 40.78 67.05 -3.80
N ILE A 437 40.06 67.15 -4.92
CA ILE A 437 39.04 66.17 -5.25
C ILE A 437 39.59 64.75 -5.49
N MET A 438 40.71 64.70 -6.20
CA MET A 438 41.40 63.42 -6.45
C MET A 438 41.87 62.76 -5.15
N ASP A 439 42.50 63.55 -4.26
CA ASP A 439 43.01 63.08 -3.00
C ASP A 439 41.87 62.57 -2.08
N ILE A 440 40.78 63.30 -1.97
CA ILE A 440 39.59 62.86 -1.23
C ILE A 440 39.12 61.52 -1.77
N ASN A 441 38.90 61.38 -3.08
CA ASN A 441 38.42 60.15 -3.67
C ASN A 441 39.41 58.98 -3.50
N GLN A 442 40.70 59.26 -3.57
CA GLN A 442 41.74 58.25 -3.40
C GLN A 442 41.84 57.75 -1.96
N ILE A 443 41.82 58.63 -0.98
CA ILE A 443 41.81 58.30 0.46
C ILE A 443 40.59 57.51 0.79
N PHE A 444 39.43 57.98 0.33
CA PHE A 444 38.17 57.28 0.52
C PHE A 444 38.21 55.85 -0.02
N LYS A 445 38.70 55.69 -1.27
CA LYS A 445 38.82 54.37 -1.90
C LYS A 445 39.77 53.43 -1.13
N ILE A 446 40.90 53.96 -0.66
CA ILE A 446 41.89 53.16 0.10
C ILE A 446 41.28 52.69 1.43
N CYS A 447 40.64 53.60 2.17
CA CYS A 447 40.13 53.29 3.50
C CYS A 447 38.86 52.43 3.50
N THR A 448 37.98 52.63 2.51
CA THR A 448 36.70 51.91 2.46
C THR A 448 36.70 50.67 1.59
N GLY A 449 37.67 50.54 0.68
CA GLY A 449 37.69 49.47 -0.34
C GLY A 449 36.62 49.60 -1.41
N LEU A 450 35.82 50.68 -1.38
CA LEU A 450 34.74 50.91 -2.32
C LEU A 450 35.28 51.38 -3.67
N SER A 451 34.78 50.80 -4.76
CA SER A 451 35.30 51.08 -6.12
C SER A 451 34.78 52.35 -6.75
N LYS A 452 33.67 52.89 -6.26
CA LYS A 452 33.08 54.11 -6.78
C LYS A 452 33.60 55.32 -6.05
N PRO A 453 33.85 56.49 -6.76
CA PRO A 453 34.34 57.68 -6.11
C PRO A 453 33.36 58.25 -5.10
N PHE A 454 33.83 58.86 -4.04
CA PHE A 454 33.02 59.52 -3.02
C PHE A 454 32.45 60.85 -3.53
N LEU A 455 33.24 61.63 -4.21
CA LEU A 455 32.82 62.87 -4.87
C LEU A 455 32.72 62.65 -6.38
N LEU A 456 31.54 62.97 -6.96
CA LEU A 456 31.29 62.95 -8.39
C LEU A 456 31.39 64.35 -8.96
N GLU A 457 31.87 64.44 -10.17
CA GLU A 457 31.92 65.64 -10.97
C GLU A 457 30.67 65.70 -11.85
N LEU A 458 29.85 66.72 -11.69
CA LEU A 458 28.74 67.04 -12.56
C LEU A 458 29.19 68.05 -13.61
N LYS A 459 28.85 67.80 -14.84
CA LYS A 459 29.04 68.82 -15.93
C LYS A 459 27.78 69.64 -16.02
N ASP A 460 27.92 70.99 -15.98
CA ASP A 460 26.84 71.87 -16.26
C ASP A 460 26.37 71.66 -17.74
N ASP A 461 25.12 71.38 -17.93
CA ASP A 461 24.52 71.16 -19.26
C ASP A 461 24.55 72.43 -20.13
N ASN A 462 24.62 73.60 -19.51
CA ASN A 462 24.63 74.91 -20.22
C ASN A 462 26.04 75.41 -20.53
N ASP A 463 27.05 75.14 -19.67
CA ASP A 463 28.43 75.49 -19.92
C ASP A 463 29.42 74.41 -19.47
N ARG A 464 29.89 73.60 -20.40
CA ARG A 464 30.81 72.48 -20.15
C ARG A 464 32.15 72.87 -19.53
N ARG A 465 32.43 74.11 -19.36
CA ARG A 465 33.66 74.61 -18.70
C ARG A 465 33.52 74.64 -17.20
N TYR A 466 32.24 74.61 -16.66
CA TYR A 466 31.96 74.59 -15.25
C TYR A 466 31.60 73.18 -14.82
N LYS A 467 32.08 72.77 -13.69
CA LYS A 467 31.91 71.42 -13.15
C LYS A 467 31.57 71.53 -11.66
N ASP A 468 30.34 71.16 -11.31
CA ASP A 468 29.93 71.06 -9.94
C ASP A 468 30.34 69.73 -9.34
N TYR A 469 30.41 69.62 -8.05
CA TYR A 469 30.78 68.40 -7.33
C TYR A 469 29.73 68.04 -6.32
N LEU A 470 29.36 66.71 -6.28
CA LEU A 470 28.42 66.22 -5.31
C LEU A 470 28.93 64.95 -4.64
N ILE A 471 28.46 64.72 -3.45
CA ILE A 471 28.62 63.43 -2.76
C ILE A 471 27.86 62.37 -3.59
N ASN A 472 28.53 61.29 -3.94
CA ASN A 472 27.91 60.26 -4.78
C ASN A 472 26.65 59.69 -4.12
N PRO A 473 25.48 59.77 -4.76
CA PRO A 473 24.18 59.38 -4.19
C PRO A 473 24.09 57.90 -3.78
N ILE A 474 25.01 57.06 -4.16
CA ILE A 474 25.09 55.67 -3.68
C ILE A 474 25.48 55.58 -2.21
N TYR A 475 26.10 56.62 -1.66
CA TYR A 475 26.46 56.70 -0.26
C TYR A 475 25.41 57.50 0.53
N GLU A 476 25.21 57.13 1.77
CA GLU A 476 24.40 57.90 2.72
C GLU A 476 25.34 58.47 3.75
N VAL A 477 25.38 59.81 3.85
CA VAL A 477 26.17 60.51 4.90
C VAL A 477 25.24 60.88 6.01
N ARG A 478 25.52 60.43 7.22
CA ARG A 478 24.75 60.75 8.44
C ARG A 478 25.62 61.62 9.34
N MET A 479 25.08 62.72 9.80
CA MET A 479 25.66 63.61 10.79
C MET A 479 25.28 63.15 12.21
#